data_430eee6e9fc17e8b21aa1c4636824d55
#
_entry.id   430eee6e9fc17e8b21aa1c4636824d55
#
_cell.length_a   1.000
_cell.length_b   1.000
_cell.length_c   1.000
_cell.angle_alpha   90.00
_cell.angle_beta   90.00
_cell.angle_gamma   90.00
#
_symmetry.space_group_name_H-M   'P 1'
#
loop_
_entity.id
_entity.type
_entity.pdbx_description
1 polymer ?
#
loop_
_entity_poly.entity_id
_entity_poly.type
_entity_poly.pdbx_seq_one_letter_code
_entity_poly.pdbx_strand_id
1 'polypeptide(L)'
;FSFERIDLHLDENKKQSIVQNCKDRNYTSFGKYNVERVETIDGFKFFFDDDTWLMIRASGTEPVLRTYSESSSQEKCFDILEDTRKTLLD
;
A
#
# COMPACT_ATOMS: atom_id res chain seq x y z
N PHE A 1 12.44 14.48 -2.35
CA PHE A 1 11.59 13.31 -2.12
C PHE A 1 11.09 13.30 -0.69
N SER A 2 9.88 12.75 -0.49
CA SER A 2 9.29 12.55 0.82
C SER A 2 8.96 11.08 1.00
N PHE A 3 9.02 10.62 2.24
CA PHE A 3 8.69 9.25 2.62
C PHE A 3 7.77 9.33 3.84
N GLU A 4 6.60 8.67 3.77
CA GLU A 4 5.62 8.69 4.85
C GLU A 4 5.09 7.28 5.10
N ARG A 5 4.54 7.09 6.29
CA ARG A 5 4.01 5.80 6.73
C ARG A 5 2.70 5.99 7.47
N ILE A 6 1.75 5.11 7.19
CA ILE A 6 0.50 5.01 7.97
C ILE A 6 0.27 3.54 8.28
N ASP A 7 -0.01 3.23 9.55
CA ASP A 7 -0.36 1.89 9.97
C ASP A 7 -1.88 1.76 10.03
N LEU A 8 -2.41 0.71 9.41
CA LEU A 8 -3.84 0.42 9.41
C LEU A 8 -4.11 -0.72 10.38
N HIS A 9 -4.94 -0.44 11.40
CA HIS A 9 -5.35 -1.44 12.38
C HIS A 9 -6.65 -2.08 11.89
N LEU A 10 -6.59 -3.38 11.61
CA LEU A 10 -7.69 -4.15 11.01
C LEU A 10 -7.88 -5.43 11.80
N ASP A 11 -9.04 -6.10 11.64
CA ASP A 11 -9.13 -7.45 12.16
C ASP A 11 -8.27 -8.39 11.30
N GLU A 12 -7.91 -9.53 11.88
CA GLU A 12 -6.98 -10.46 11.24
C GLU A 12 -7.54 -11.01 9.92
N ASN A 13 -8.84 -11.26 9.85
CA ASN A 13 -9.46 -11.76 8.62
C ASN A 13 -9.37 -10.75 7.49
N LYS A 14 -9.60 -9.48 7.78
CA LYS A 14 -9.48 -8.41 6.79
C LYS A 14 -8.04 -8.27 6.33
N LYS A 15 -7.09 -8.32 7.26
CA LYS A 15 -5.66 -8.26 6.94
C LYS A 15 -5.28 -9.39 5.98
N GLN A 16 -5.67 -10.63 6.29
CA GLN A 16 -5.34 -11.77 5.45
C GLN A 16 -5.99 -11.67 4.07
N SER A 17 -7.22 -11.17 4.00
CA SER A 17 -7.90 -10.96 2.73
C SER A 17 -7.13 -9.98 1.85
N ILE A 18 -6.66 -8.88 2.42
CA ILE A 18 -5.87 -7.88 1.68
C ILE A 18 -4.55 -8.48 1.20
N VAL A 19 -3.86 -9.22 2.08
CA VAL A 19 -2.60 -9.88 1.70
C VAL A 19 -2.83 -10.85 0.53
N GLN A 20 -3.91 -11.62 0.58
CA GLN A 20 -4.22 -12.54 -0.50
C GLN A 20 -4.51 -11.80 -1.81
N ASN A 21 -5.23 -10.69 -1.74
CA ASN A 21 -5.48 -9.84 -2.92
C ASN A 21 -4.17 -9.29 -3.50
N CYS A 22 -3.22 -8.94 -2.65
CA CYS A 22 -1.90 -8.51 -3.10
C CYS A 22 -1.16 -9.63 -3.83
N LYS A 23 -1.20 -10.84 -3.26
CA LYS A 23 -0.56 -12.02 -3.87
C LYS A 23 -1.16 -12.36 -5.22
N ASP A 24 -2.47 -12.22 -5.34
CA ASP A 24 -3.20 -12.53 -6.56
C ASP A 24 -3.17 -11.40 -7.60
N ARG A 25 -2.48 -10.30 -7.30
CA ARG A 25 -2.36 -9.13 -8.18
C ARG A 25 -3.71 -8.49 -8.50
N ASN A 26 -4.63 -8.49 -7.52
CA ASN A 26 -5.96 -7.95 -7.73
C ASN A 26 -6.00 -6.42 -7.70
N TYR A 27 -4.98 -5.77 -7.14
CA TYR A 27 -4.93 -4.31 -7.10
C TYR A 27 -4.17 -3.78 -8.31
N THR A 28 -4.89 -3.14 -9.22
CA THR A 28 -4.31 -2.51 -10.40
C THR A 28 -4.22 -0.99 -10.27
N SER A 29 -4.89 -0.44 -9.26
CA SER A 29 -4.82 0.99 -8.94
C SER A 29 -5.18 1.20 -7.48
N PHE A 30 -4.73 2.33 -6.93
CA PHE A 30 -5.11 2.79 -5.61
C PHE A 30 -5.68 4.20 -5.79
N GLY A 31 -7.01 4.29 -5.87
CA GLY A 31 -7.66 5.52 -6.25
C GLY A 31 -7.26 5.95 -7.65
N LYS A 32 -6.72 7.16 -7.77
CA LYS A 32 -6.27 7.70 -9.06
C LYS A 32 -4.87 7.25 -9.46
N TYR A 33 -4.18 6.49 -8.61
CA TYR A 33 -2.81 6.04 -8.87
C TYR A 33 -2.81 4.67 -9.50
N ASN A 34 -2.41 4.58 -10.77
CA ASN A 34 -2.38 3.33 -11.52
C ASN A 34 -1.04 2.61 -11.31
N VAL A 35 -1.11 1.31 -11.07
CA VAL A 35 0.08 0.51 -10.81
C VAL A 35 0.76 0.15 -12.13
N GLU A 36 2.06 0.48 -12.26
CA GLU A 36 2.86 0.11 -13.42
C GLU A 36 3.55 -1.24 -13.23
N ARG A 37 4.07 -1.49 -12.01
CA ARG A 37 4.72 -2.77 -11.70
C ARG A 37 4.70 -3.02 -10.21
N VAL A 38 4.95 -4.28 -9.83
CA VAL A 38 4.94 -4.71 -8.43
C VAL A 38 6.21 -5.46 -8.12
N GLU A 39 6.82 -5.17 -6.96
CA GLU A 39 7.92 -5.96 -6.40
C GLU A 39 7.45 -6.61 -5.10
N THR A 40 7.90 -7.84 -4.84
CA THR A 40 7.44 -8.62 -3.69
C THR A 40 8.57 -9.12 -2.81
N ILE A 41 9.72 -8.46 -2.82
CA ILE A 41 10.90 -8.90 -2.07
C ILE A 41 10.67 -8.76 -0.56
N ASP A 42 10.08 -7.66 -0.12
CA ASP A 42 9.89 -7.37 1.31
C ASP A 42 8.52 -6.73 1.53
N GLY A 43 7.48 -7.54 1.30
CA GLY A 43 6.11 -7.05 1.26
C GLY A 43 5.69 -6.85 -0.18
N PHE A 44 4.74 -5.94 -0.42
CA PHE A 44 4.22 -5.67 -1.76
C PHE A 44 4.46 -4.20 -2.09
N LYS A 45 5.36 -3.95 -3.02
CA LYS A 45 5.73 -2.61 -3.43
C LYS A 45 5.15 -2.32 -4.81
N PHE A 46 4.24 -1.37 -4.86
CA PHE A 46 3.52 -0.99 -6.08
C PHE A 46 4.10 0.31 -6.61
N PHE A 47 4.65 0.27 -7.81
CA PHE A 47 5.23 1.46 -8.44
C PHE A 47 4.19 2.13 -9.34
N PHE A 48 4.02 3.43 -9.18
CA PHE A 48 3.15 4.25 -10.04
C PHE A 48 3.96 4.91 -11.14
N ASP A 49 5.23 5.17 -10.86
CA ASP A 49 6.27 5.54 -11.83
C ASP A 49 7.62 5.16 -11.19
N ASP A 50 8.73 5.55 -11.80
CA ASP A 50 10.05 5.14 -11.31
C ASP A 50 10.39 5.69 -9.92
N ASP A 51 9.79 6.83 -9.56
CA ASP A 51 10.13 7.54 -8.32
C ASP A 51 8.99 7.57 -7.31
N THR A 52 7.81 7.04 -7.64
CA THR A 52 6.63 7.11 -6.80
C THR A 52 6.08 5.71 -6.56
N TRP A 53 5.96 5.34 -5.29
CA TRP A 53 5.52 3.99 -4.94
C TRP A 53 4.76 3.96 -3.63
N LEU A 54 4.05 2.84 -3.46
CA LEU A 54 3.35 2.45 -2.25
C LEU A 54 3.84 1.06 -1.86
N MET A 55 4.14 0.85 -0.56
CA MET A 55 4.43 -0.49 -0.07
C MET A 55 3.41 -0.90 0.97
N ILE A 56 2.91 -2.13 0.87
CA ILE A 56 2.02 -2.75 1.85
C ILE A 56 2.77 -3.91 2.48
N ARG A 57 2.84 -3.90 3.82
CA ARG A 57 3.57 -4.91 4.58
C ARG A 57 2.73 -5.34 5.77
N ALA A 58 2.40 -6.62 5.84
CA ALA A 58 1.63 -7.16 6.95
C ALA A 58 2.54 -7.43 8.15
N SER A 59 2.08 -7.07 9.36
CA SER A 59 2.73 -7.50 10.58
C SER A 59 2.49 -9.00 10.76
N GLY A 60 3.51 -9.74 11.15
CA GLY A 60 3.39 -11.17 11.42
C GLY A 60 2.76 -11.50 12.76
N THR A 61 2.70 -10.54 13.69
CA THR A 61 2.28 -10.77 15.06
C THR A 61 1.07 -9.94 15.49
N GLU A 62 0.72 -8.88 14.75
CA GLU A 62 -0.33 -7.95 15.13
C GLU A 62 -1.32 -7.77 13.97
N PRO A 63 -2.60 -7.42 14.26
CA PRO A 63 -3.58 -7.17 13.21
C PRO A 63 -3.37 -5.77 12.60
N VAL A 64 -2.22 -5.59 11.97
CA VAL A 64 -1.79 -4.32 11.42
C VAL A 64 -1.23 -4.52 10.03
N LEU A 65 -1.62 -3.64 9.10
CA LEU A 65 -0.96 -3.46 7.83
C LEU A 65 -0.18 -2.16 7.87
N ARG A 66 1.10 -2.23 7.57
CA ARG A 66 1.92 -1.03 7.47
C ARG A 66 1.93 -0.58 6.01
N THR A 67 1.60 0.69 5.79
CA THR A 67 1.61 1.27 4.46
C THR A 67 2.64 2.39 4.41
N TYR A 68 3.46 2.37 3.37
CA TYR A 68 4.56 3.32 3.16
C TYR A 68 4.42 3.92 1.78
N SER A 69 4.77 5.19 1.63
CA SER A 69 4.81 5.80 0.31
C SER A 69 6.01 6.73 0.18
N GLU A 70 6.59 6.76 -1.01
CA GLU A 70 7.62 7.72 -1.38
C GLU A 70 7.15 8.44 -2.63
N SER A 71 7.32 9.76 -2.65
CA SER A 71 6.93 10.58 -3.78
C SER A 71 7.67 11.93 -3.75
N SER A 72 7.30 12.83 -4.65
CA SER A 72 7.94 14.15 -4.76
C SER A 72 7.62 15.08 -3.60
N SER A 73 6.57 14.84 -2.82
CA SER A 73 6.17 15.71 -1.72
C SER A 73 5.46 14.95 -0.63
N GLN A 74 5.46 15.51 0.58
CA GLN A 74 4.75 14.96 1.72
C GLN A 74 3.23 14.90 1.44
N GLU A 75 2.69 15.95 0.85
CA GLU A 75 1.26 16.01 0.51
C GLU A 75 0.88 14.88 -0.43
N LYS A 76 1.69 14.61 -1.45
CA LYS A 76 1.43 13.52 -2.39
C LYS A 76 1.54 12.15 -1.71
N CYS A 77 2.51 11.98 -0.80
CA CYS A 77 2.62 10.74 -0.03
C CYS A 77 1.34 10.45 0.75
N PHE A 78 0.81 11.44 1.47
CA PHE A 78 -0.41 11.26 2.23
C PHE A 78 -1.64 11.07 1.34
N ASP A 79 -1.66 11.69 0.17
CA ASP A 79 -2.72 11.47 -0.80
C ASP A 79 -2.73 10.01 -1.28
N ILE A 80 -1.56 9.47 -1.59
CA ILE A 80 -1.39 8.07 -1.97
C ILE A 80 -1.85 7.15 -0.84
N LEU A 81 -1.40 7.42 0.39
CA LEU A 81 -1.73 6.59 1.54
C LEU A 81 -3.24 6.63 1.84
N GLU A 82 -3.89 7.78 1.68
CA GLU A 82 -5.33 7.89 1.89
C GLU A 82 -6.11 7.15 0.80
N ASP A 83 -5.71 7.29 -0.46
CA ASP A 83 -6.33 6.54 -1.56
C ASP A 83 -6.14 5.04 -1.36
N THR A 84 -4.98 4.64 -0.82
CA THR A 84 -4.69 3.25 -0.49
C THR A 84 -5.65 2.75 0.59
N ARG A 85 -5.80 3.49 1.67
CA ARG A 85 -6.70 3.13 2.75
C ARG A 85 -8.13 2.91 2.23
N LYS A 86 -8.62 3.84 1.42
CA LYS A 86 -9.96 3.74 0.84
C LYS A 86 -10.10 2.50 -0.04
N THR A 87 -9.11 2.23 -0.86
CA THR A 87 -9.14 1.07 -1.77
C THR A 87 -9.15 -0.24 -0.97
N LEU A 88 -8.32 -0.34 0.06
CA LEU A 88 -8.19 -1.56 0.84
C LEU A 88 -9.42 -1.83 1.72
N LEU A 89 -10.08 -0.78 2.21
CA LEU A 89 -11.18 -0.92 3.19
C LEU A 89 -12.57 -0.89 2.56
N ASP A 90 -12.66 -0.64 1.28
CA ASP A 90 -13.94 -0.64 0.56
C ASP A 90 -14.37 -2.03 0.12
#